data_0dd9b8e09f8a81fae1fe94bf602a375d
#
_entry.id   0dd9b8e09f8a81fae1fe94bf602a375d
#
_cell.length_a   1.000
_cell.length_b   1.000
_cell.length_c   1.000
_cell.angle_alpha   90.00
_cell.angle_beta   90.00
_cell.angle_gamma   90.00
#
_symmetry.space_group_name_H-M   'P 1'
#
loop_
_entity.id
_entity.type
_entity.pdbx_description
1 polymer ?
#
loop_
_entity_poly.entity_id
_entity_poly.type
_entity_poly.pdbx_seq_one_letter_code
_entity_poly.pdbx_strand_id
1 'polypeptide(L)'
;KPGYEYPIYRLPEELAPDLAWCLPTHSCPEEAFLQVIKPEDPYYSRAAIDLDGALKNRNLEMAWLGHPVETYDLMLEGSGILAFDDGTQQAALFAGLNGHSGQSMAGYLIRSGELPRSKASMKGIRRWWDSHPQKRRAFLNASSGYVFFRFGAEHPKGTAGCELTPWVSMAVDPRVLPLG
;
A
#
# COMPACT_ATOMS: atom_id res chain seq x y z
N LYS A 1 3.06 -12.06 16.99
CA LYS A 1 4.38 -12.68 17.19
C LYS A 1 5.38 -11.56 17.42
N PRO A 2 6.29 -11.64 18.39
CA PRO A 2 7.31 -10.61 18.58
C PRO A 2 8.06 -10.33 17.27
N GLY A 3 8.16 -9.06 16.87
CA GLY A 3 8.84 -8.64 15.65
C GLY A 3 7.96 -8.41 14.43
N TYR A 4 6.66 -8.75 14.48
CA TYR A 4 5.69 -8.47 13.43
C TYR A 4 4.50 -7.72 14.04
N GLU A 5 4.52 -6.40 13.95
CA GLU A 5 3.56 -5.54 14.67
C GLU A 5 2.77 -4.62 13.74
N TYR A 6 3.13 -4.57 12.45
CA TYR A 6 2.58 -3.62 11.48
C TYR A 6 1.69 -4.35 10.48
N PRO A 7 0.36 -4.33 10.69
CA PRO A 7 -0.57 -5.03 9.81
C PRO A 7 -0.73 -4.33 8.46
N ILE A 8 -1.00 -5.14 7.44
CA ILE A 8 -1.64 -4.71 6.21
C ILE A 8 -3.06 -5.22 6.20
N TYR A 9 -3.99 -4.44 5.65
CA TYR A 9 -5.42 -4.69 5.77
C TYR A 9 -6.07 -5.00 4.42
N ARG A 10 -7.09 -5.84 4.46
CA ARG A 10 -8.05 -6.03 3.37
C ARG A 10 -8.89 -4.77 3.19
N LEU A 11 -9.40 -4.59 1.97
CA LEU A 11 -10.38 -3.53 1.70
C LEU A 11 -11.62 -3.76 2.58
N PRO A 12 -12.02 -2.78 3.40
CA PRO A 12 -13.25 -2.83 4.17
C PRO A 12 -14.50 -2.95 3.28
N GLU A 13 -15.50 -3.72 3.70
CA GLU A 13 -16.72 -3.93 2.92
C GLU A 13 -17.46 -2.63 2.63
N GLU A 14 -17.46 -1.69 3.56
CA GLU A 14 -18.07 -0.37 3.38
C GLU A 14 -17.40 0.50 2.31
N LEU A 15 -16.18 0.15 1.90
CA LEU A 15 -15.46 0.79 0.79
C LEU A 15 -15.61 0.02 -0.53
N ALA A 16 -16.23 -1.13 -0.52
CA ALA A 16 -16.34 -2.04 -1.66
C ALA A 16 -17.79 -2.27 -2.15
N PRO A 17 -18.77 -1.36 -1.95
CA PRO A 17 -20.18 -1.68 -2.20
C PRO A 17 -20.46 -2.09 -3.65
N ASP A 18 -19.68 -1.61 -4.60
CA ASP A 18 -19.91 -1.84 -6.04
C ASP A 18 -18.88 -2.77 -6.70
N LEU A 19 -17.93 -3.32 -5.94
CA LEU A 19 -16.91 -4.23 -6.48
C LEU A 19 -17.29 -5.71 -6.41
N ALA A 20 -18.46 -6.04 -5.89
CA ALA A 20 -18.94 -7.43 -5.80
C ALA A 20 -19.03 -8.13 -7.18
N TRP A 21 -19.19 -7.36 -8.27
CA TRP A 21 -19.18 -7.87 -9.64
C TRP A 21 -17.76 -8.04 -10.22
N CYS A 22 -16.74 -7.45 -9.59
CA CYS A 22 -15.32 -7.59 -9.95
C CYS A 22 -14.66 -8.83 -9.34
N LEU A 23 -15.39 -9.92 -9.13
CA LEU A 23 -14.83 -11.17 -8.63
C LEU A 23 -14.02 -11.90 -9.70
N PRO A 24 -13.18 -12.89 -9.34
CA PRO A 24 -11.99 -13.36 -10.08
C PRO A 24 -12.22 -13.84 -11.52
N THR A 25 -13.44 -13.87 -11.99
CA THR A 25 -13.80 -14.36 -13.34
C THR A 25 -13.94 -13.27 -14.40
N HIS A 26 -13.85 -11.98 -14.01
CA HIS A 26 -14.01 -10.87 -14.94
C HIS A 26 -12.84 -9.90 -14.79
N SER A 27 -12.27 -9.44 -15.90
CA SER A 27 -11.31 -8.35 -15.93
C SER A 27 -12.03 -7.05 -15.53
N CYS A 28 -11.79 -6.59 -14.30
CA CYS A 28 -12.25 -5.27 -13.89
C CYS A 28 -11.47 -4.20 -14.63
N PRO A 29 -12.13 -3.19 -15.22
CA PRO A 29 -11.44 -2.00 -15.70
C PRO A 29 -10.68 -1.36 -14.52
N GLU A 30 -9.45 -0.92 -14.75
CA GLU A 30 -8.63 -0.22 -13.76
C GLU A 30 -9.36 0.96 -13.14
N GLU A 31 -10.21 1.62 -13.89
CA GLU A 31 -11.08 2.72 -13.48
C GLU A 31 -12.10 2.33 -12.39
N ALA A 32 -12.56 1.08 -12.36
CA ALA A 32 -13.48 0.60 -11.34
C ALA A 32 -12.83 0.53 -9.96
N PHE A 33 -11.52 0.31 -9.88
CA PHE A 33 -10.78 0.33 -8.61
C PHE A 33 -10.51 1.75 -8.10
N LEU A 34 -10.48 2.75 -8.98
CA LEU A 34 -10.21 4.13 -8.64
C LEU A 34 -11.45 4.90 -8.17
N GLN A 35 -12.66 4.37 -8.41
CA GLN A 35 -13.93 5.04 -8.10
C GLN A 35 -14.47 4.79 -6.68
N VAL A 36 -13.79 3.99 -5.87
CA VAL A 36 -14.36 3.43 -4.63
C VAL A 36 -14.51 4.45 -3.49
N ILE A 37 -13.84 5.59 -3.53
CA ILE A 37 -13.95 6.57 -2.45
C ILE A 37 -14.14 7.97 -3.03
N LYS A 38 -15.22 8.63 -2.61
CA LYS A 38 -15.45 10.03 -2.93
C LYS A 38 -14.44 10.87 -2.16
N PRO A 39 -13.66 11.75 -2.84
CA PRO A 39 -12.72 12.63 -2.15
C PRO A 39 -13.37 13.55 -1.10
N GLU A 40 -14.71 13.74 -1.21
CA GLU A 40 -15.49 14.58 -0.30
C GLU A 40 -15.77 13.91 1.05
N ASP A 41 -15.68 12.59 1.14
CA ASP A 41 -15.85 11.83 2.40
C ASP A 41 -14.80 10.70 2.48
N PRO A 42 -13.55 11.05 2.76
CA PRO A 42 -12.47 10.08 2.82
C PRO A 42 -12.62 9.20 4.06
N TYR A 43 -12.20 7.94 3.92
CA TYR A 43 -12.16 6.98 5.02
C TYR A 43 -11.09 7.37 6.07
N TYR A 44 -10.82 6.52 7.05
CA TYR A 44 -9.78 6.78 8.06
C TYR A 44 -8.43 7.12 7.42
N SER A 45 -7.80 8.17 7.93
CA SER A 45 -6.46 8.56 7.50
C SER A 45 -5.43 7.50 7.87
N ARG A 46 -4.28 7.51 7.23
CA ARG A 46 -3.18 6.62 7.56
C ARG A 46 -2.77 6.69 9.03
N ALA A 47 -2.70 7.88 9.62
CA ALA A 47 -2.35 8.02 11.03
C ALA A 47 -3.41 7.40 11.94
N ALA A 48 -4.70 7.51 11.60
CA ALA A 48 -5.77 6.87 12.34
C ALA A 48 -5.67 5.33 12.26
N ILE A 49 -5.29 4.79 11.12
CA ILE A 49 -5.11 3.34 10.92
C ILE A 49 -3.86 2.85 11.66
N ASP A 50 -2.70 3.44 11.39
CA ASP A 50 -1.40 2.94 11.82
C ASP A 50 -1.08 3.26 13.29
N LEU A 51 -1.56 4.39 13.83
CA LEU A 51 -1.24 4.83 15.19
C LEU A 51 -2.42 4.72 16.16
N ASP A 52 -3.62 5.04 15.70
CA ASP A 52 -4.80 5.08 16.58
C ASP A 52 -5.58 3.76 16.53
N GLY A 53 -5.24 2.85 15.62
CA GLY A 53 -5.83 1.52 15.52
C GLY A 53 -7.28 1.53 15.05
N ALA A 54 -7.66 2.45 14.16
CA ALA A 54 -9.03 2.60 13.67
C ALA A 54 -9.63 1.31 13.06
N LEU A 55 -8.79 0.40 12.58
CA LEU A 55 -9.21 -0.89 12.02
C LEU A 55 -8.99 -2.07 12.96
N LYS A 56 -8.50 -1.84 14.17
CA LYS A 56 -8.24 -2.89 15.14
C LYS A 56 -9.54 -3.64 15.51
N ASN A 57 -9.43 -4.96 15.63
CA ASN A 57 -10.55 -5.87 15.97
C ASN A 57 -11.65 -5.96 14.89
N ARG A 58 -11.38 -5.56 13.65
CA ARG A 58 -12.32 -5.68 12.53
C ARG A 58 -12.09 -6.92 11.68
N ASN A 59 -11.11 -7.77 12.02
CA ASN A 59 -10.72 -8.96 11.27
C ASN A 59 -10.34 -8.66 9.81
N LEU A 60 -9.74 -7.50 9.59
CA LEU A 60 -9.30 -7.05 8.27
C LEU A 60 -7.80 -7.30 8.03
N GLU A 61 -7.07 -7.70 9.06
CA GLU A 61 -5.64 -7.98 8.98
C GLU A 61 -5.36 -9.15 8.03
N MET A 62 -4.46 -8.96 7.07
CA MET A 62 -4.02 -9.97 6.12
C MET A 62 -2.70 -10.60 6.55
N ALA A 63 -1.77 -9.75 6.95
CA ALA A 63 -0.43 -10.13 7.40
C ALA A 63 0.14 -9.01 8.28
N TRP A 64 1.18 -9.33 9.03
CA TRP A 64 1.93 -8.37 9.85
C TRP A 64 3.37 -8.30 9.36
N LEU A 65 3.86 -7.10 9.16
CA LEU A 65 5.23 -6.82 8.73
C LEU A 65 6.09 -6.39 9.92
N GLY A 66 7.39 -6.51 9.77
CA GLY A 66 8.33 -6.22 10.85
C GLY A 66 8.60 -4.72 11.06
N HIS A 67 8.23 -3.87 10.10
CA HIS A 67 8.50 -2.44 10.17
C HIS A 67 7.49 -1.63 9.36
N PRO A 68 7.04 -0.44 9.84
CA PRO A 68 6.03 0.36 9.13
C PRO A 68 6.53 0.96 7.80
N VAL A 69 7.84 1.03 7.59
CA VAL A 69 8.38 1.42 6.27
C VAL A 69 8.22 0.31 5.25
N GLU A 70 8.14 -0.95 5.67
CA GLU A 70 7.82 -2.08 4.77
C GLU A 70 6.37 -2.03 4.32
N THR A 71 5.43 -1.66 5.22
CA THR A 71 4.03 -1.43 4.81
C THR A 71 3.92 -0.26 3.84
N TYR A 72 4.69 0.81 4.06
CA TYR A 72 4.73 1.94 3.14
C TYR A 72 5.28 1.56 1.77
N ASP A 73 6.36 0.79 1.73
CA ASP A 73 6.98 0.32 0.50
C ASP A 73 5.99 -0.49 -0.32
N LEU A 74 5.33 -1.47 0.31
CA LEU A 74 4.27 -2.26 -0.31
C LEU A 74 3.11 -1.40 -0.83
N MET A 75 2.70 -0.37 -0.07
CA MET A 75 1.66 0.58 -0.52
C MET A 75 2.11 1.45 -1.69
N LEU A 76 3.38 1.80 -1.76
CA LEU A 76 3.95 2.59 -2.85
C LEU A 76 4.01 1.78 -4.14
N GLU A 77 4.42 0.50 -4.04
CA GLU A 77 4.47 -0.43 -5.18
C GLU A 77 3.07 -0.93 -5.58
N GLY A 78 2.08 -0.88 -4.70
CA GLY A 78 0.71 -1.33 -4.92
C GLY A 78 0.52 -2.85 -4.91
N SER A 79 1.59 -3.62 -5.01
CA SER A 79 1.58 -5.08 -4.92
C SER A 79 2.94 -5.63 -4.51
N GLY A 80 2.97 -6.85 -3.99
CA GLY A 80 4.22 -7.52 -3.61
C GLY A 80 4.00 -8.98 -3.24
N ILE A 81 5.08 -9.70 -3.03
CA ILE A 81 5.05 -11.07 -2.52
C ILE A 81 5.33 -11.05 -1.02
N LEU A 82 4.40 -11.55 -0.25
CA LEU A 82 4.57 -11.81 1.18
C LEU A 82 5.23 -13.16 1.34
N ALA A 83 6.39 -13.19 2.00
CA ALA A 83 7.06 -14.43 2.42
C ALA A 83 6.75 -14.66 3.90
N PHE A 84 6.09 -15.77 4.20
CA PHE A 84 5.70 -16.12 5.56
C PHE A 84 6.79 -16.97 6.24
N ASP A 85 6.80 -16.97 7.57
CA ASP A 85 7.76 -17.72 8.38
C ASP A 85 7.72 -19.25 8.18
N ASP A 86 6.60 -19.78 7.69
CA ASP A 86 6.44 -21.18 7.35
C ASP A 86 7.02 -21.56 5.98
N GLY A 87 7.61 -20.56 5.29
CA GLY A 87 8.20 -20.72 3.96
C GLY A 87 7.18 -20.57 2.82
N THR A 88 5.90 -20.38 3.11
CA THR A 88 4.90 -20.11 2.07
C THR A 88 5.02 -18.68 1.53
N GLN A 89 4.54 -18.47 0.32
CA GLN A 89 4.49 -17.15 -0.31
C GLN A 89 3.09 -16.88 -0.84
N GLN A 90 2.68 -15.61 -0.77
CA GLN A 90 1.41 -15.18 -1.34
C GLN A 90 1.48 -13.74 -1.84
N ALA A 91 0.87 -13.47 -2.99
CA ALA A 91 0.80 -12.11 -3.50
C ALA A 91 -0.20 -11.28 -2.71
N ALA A 92 0.24 -10.11 -2.27
CA ALA A 92 -0.63 -9.01 -1.85
C ALA A 92 -0.82 -8.09 -3.06
N LEU A 93 -2.04 -7.95 -3.52
CA LEU A 93 -2.41 -7.15 -4.69
C LEU A 93 -3.24 -5.95 -4.23
N PHE A 94 -3.11 -4.84 -4.94
CA PHE A 94 -3.94 -3.66 -4.74
C PHE A 94 -5.43 -4.01 -4.73
N ALA A 95 -6.17 -3.45 -3.79
CA ALA A 95 -7.62 -3.64 -3.67
C ALA A 95 -8.39 -2.32 -3.59
N GLY A 96 -7.76 -1.24 -3.14
CA GLY A 96 -8.41 0.07 -3.07
C GLY A 96 -7.63 1.07 -2.21
N LEU A 97 -8.15 2.28 -2.16
CA LEU A 97 -7.58 3.42 -1.43
C LEU A 97 -8.55 3.92 -0.35
N ASN A 98 -8.03 4.64 0.64
CA ASN A 98 -8.85 5.30 1.66
C ASN A 98 -9.43 6.68 1.25
N GLY A 99 -9.22 7.12 0.00
CA GLY A 99 -9.72 8.41 -0.51
C GLY A 99 -8.92 9.64 -0.11
N HIS A 100 -7.92 9.50 0.75
CA HIS A 100 -7.02 10.61 1.05
C HIS A 100 -5.94 10.77 -0.01
N SER A 101 -5.52 12.02 -0.26
CA SER A 101 -4.37 12.28 -1.12
C SER A 101 -3.08 11.73 -0.48
N GLY A 102 -2.33 10.95 -1.25
CA GLY A 102 -1.02 10.47 -0.84
C GLY A 102 0.07 11.49 -1.19
N GLN A 103 0.89 11.88 -0.22
CA GLN A 103 2.16 12.53 -0.52
C GLN A 103 3.30 11.52 -0.39
N SER A 104 4.32 11.64 -1.25
CA SER A 104 5.54 10.86 -1.06
C SER A 104 6.17 11.18 0.29
N MET A 105 6.35 10.17 1.13
CA MET A 105 7.02 10.31 2.43
C MET A 105 8.45 10.78 2.28
N ALA A 106 9.19 10.31 1.27
CA ALA A 106 10.51 10.82 0.93
C ALA A 106 10.45 12.32 0.59
N GLY A 107 9.48 12.71 -0.24
CA GLY A 107 9.25 14.11 -0.59
C GLY A 107 8.95 15.00 0.63
N TYR A 108 8.15 14.50 1.56
CA TYR A 108 7.87 15.22 2.82
C TYR A 108 9.16 15.44 3.63
N LEU A 109 9.95 14.39 3.87
CA LEU A 109 11.19 14.47 4.64
C LEU A 109 12.23 15.42 4.01
N ILE A 110 12.29 15.43 2.67
CA ILE A 110 13.19 16.35 1.95
C ILE A 110 12.69 17.80 2.11
N ARG A 111 11.42 18.07 1.88
CA ARG A 111 10.86 19.43 1.95
C ARG A 111 10.88 20.00 3.37
N SER A 112 10.71 19.18 4.38
CA SER A 112 10.79 19.58 5.79
C SER A 112 12.23 19.72 6.31
N GLY A 113 13.25 19.42 5.50
CA GLY A 113 14.64 19.47 5.90
C GLY A 113 15.09 18.33 6.82
N GLU A 114 14.22 17.35 7.04
CA GLU A 114 14.50 16.21 7.94
C GLU A 114 15.47 15.20 7.33
N LEU A 115 15.50 15.10 6.00
CA LEU A 115 16.38 14.17 5.31
C LEU A 115 16.89 14.80 4.00
N PRO A 116 18.19 14.83 3.76
CA PRO A 116 18.72 15.30 2.48
C PRO A 116 18.34 14.33 1.36
N ARG A 117 18.13 14.85 0.16
CA ARG A 117 17.71 14.07 -1.02
C ARG A 117 18.60 12.84 -1.28
N SER A 118 19.90 12.97 -1.05
CA SER A 118 20.87 11.88 -1.22
C SER A 118 20.68 10.71 -0.24
N LYS A 119 19.94 10.92 0.84
CA LYS A 119 19.63 9.89 1.86
C LYS A 119 18.15 9.46 1.85
N ALA A 120 17.34 10.00 0.96
CA ALA A 120 15.89 9.73 0.88
C ALA A 120 15.56 8.40 0.16
N SER A 121 16.23 7.33 0.56
CA SER A 121 15.95 5.94 0.19
C SER A 121 15.11 5.26 1.27
N MET A 122 14.50 4.09 0.99
CA MET A 122 13.76 3.30 1.99
C MET A 122 14.59 3.04 3.24
N LYS A 123 15.87 2.71 3.08
CA LYS A 123 16.83 2.56 4.20
C LYS A 123 17.02 3.86 4.99
N GLY A 124 17.03 5.02 4.32
CA GLY A 124 17.15 6.33 4.97
C GLY A 124 15.88 6.70 5.72
N ILE A 125 14.71 6.47 5.12
CA ILE A 125 13.39 6.68 5.75
C ILE A 125 13.25 5.79 6.99
N ARG A 126 13.64 4.52 6.91
CA ARG A 126 13.62 3.59 8.04
C ARG A 126 14.46 4.10 9.21
N ARG A 127 15.71 4.51 8.94
CA ARG A 127 16.59 5.08 9.99
C ARG A 127 16.00 6.35 10.60
N TRP A 128 15.42 7.22 9.77
CA TRP A 128 14.76 8.42 10.25
C TRP A 128 13.57 8.08 11.14
N TRP A 129 12.72 7.16 10.73
CA TRP A 129 11.56 6.68 11.50
C TRP A 129 11.97 6.16 12.89
N ASP A 130 13.01 5.33 12.95
CA ASP A 130 13.50 4.73 14.18
C ASP A 130 14.05 5.79 15.15
N SER A 131 14.72 6.81 14.61
CA SER A 131 15.37 7.86 15.40
C SER A 131 14.45 9.04 15.77
N HIS A 132 13.23 9.14 15.23
CA HIS A 132 12.33 10.27 15.45
C HIS A 132 10.91 9.86 15.88
N PRO A 133 10.73 9.12 16.98
CA PRO A 133 9.41 8.61 17.38
C PRO A 133 8.39 9.73 17.59
N GLN A 134 8.82 10.90 18.08
CA GLN A 134 7.97 12.07 18.32
C GLN A 134 7.44 12.73 17.04
N LYS A 135 8.06 12.48 15.87
CA LYS A 135 7.66 13.06 14.58
C LYS A 135 6.82 12.12 13.71
N ARG A 136 6.62 10.87 14.14
CA ARG A 136 5.93 9.84 13.35
C ARG A 136 4.50 10.24 12.98
N ARG A 137 3.74 10.83 13.91
CA ARG A 137 2.36 11.28 13.64
C ARG A 137 2.34 12.39 12.58
N ALA A 138 3.21 13.38 12.67
CA ALA A 138 3.30 14.44 11.67
C ALA A 138 3.67 13.89 10.28
N PHE A 139 4.57 12.92 10.26
CA PHE A 139 4.98 12.22 9.05
C PHE A 139 3.82 11.45 8.41
N LEU A 140 3.04 10.67 9.18
CA LEU A 140 1.89 9.92 8.67
C LEU A 140 0.73 10.85 8.27
N ASN A 141 0.52 11.95 8.97
CA ASN A 141 -0.48 12.94 8.60
C ASN A 141 -0.14 13.65 7.27
N ALA A 142 1.14 13.86 6.99
CA ALA A 142 1.58 14.44 5.72
C ALA A 142 1.33 13.51 4.52
N SER A 143 1.19 12.20 4.76
CA SER A 143 0.84 11.20 3.75
C SER A 143 -0.36 10.39 4.24
N SER A 144 -1.53 11.01 4.21
CA SER A 144 -2.77 10.45 4.76
C SER A 144 -3.35 9.30 3.93
N GLY A 145 -2.89 9.11 2.69
CA GLY A 145 -3.32 8.03 1.81
C GLY A 145 -2.93 6.66 2.34
N TYR A 146 -3.85 5.69 2.22
CA TYR A 146 -3.68 4.30 2.61
C TYR A 146 -4.13 3.38 1.48
N VAL A 147 -3.36 2.31 1.24
CA VAL A 147 -3.66 1.27 0.26
C VAL A 147 -4.13 0.03 0.98
N PHE A 148 -5.28 -0.50 0.57
CA PHE A 148 -5.80 -1.78 0.99
C PHE A 148 -5.42 -2.87 -0.01
N PHE A 149 -5.32 -4.10 0.47
CA PHE A 149 -4.84 -5.22 -0.32
C PHE A 149 -5.85 -6.36 -0.38
N ARG A 150 -5.62 -7.29 -1.29
CA ARG A 150 -6.26 -8.61 -1.34
C ARG A 150 -5.19 -9.66 -1.64
N PHE A 151 -5.43 -10.87 -1.21
CA PHE A 151 -4.61 -11.98 -1.65
C PHE A 151 -4.89 -12.29 -3.12
N GLY A 152 -3.87 -12.68 -3.84
CA GLY A 152 -3.94 -13.04 -5.25
C GLY A 152 -3.18 -14.32 -5.56
N ALA A 153 -3.04 -14.61 -6.86
CA ALA A 153 -2.18 -15.70 -7.34
C ALA A 153 -0.72 -15.42 -6.94
N GLU A 154 0.11 -16.46 -6.92
CA GLU A 154 1.52 -16.38 -6.52
C GLU A 154 2.33 -15.37 -7.35
N HIS A 155 1.91 -15.11 -8.58
CA HIS A 155 2.60 -14.19 -9.48
C HIS A 155 1.76 -12.92 -9.74
N PRO A 156 2.32 -11.72 -9.48
CA PRO A 156 1.70 -10.45 -9.85
C PRO A 156 1.46 -10.38 -11.36
N LYS A 157 0.34 -9.79 -11.75
CA LYS A 157 0.04 -9.51 -13.17
C LYS A 157 0.28 -8.04 -13.46
N GLY A 158 0.80 -7.76 -14.65
CA GLY A 158 0.90 -6.41 -15.16
C GLY A 158 -0.43 -5.89 -15.72
N THR A 159 -0.47 -4.63 -16.13
CA THR A 159 -1.65 -3.96 -16.73
C THR A 159 -2.23 -4.71 -17.94
N ALA A 160 -1.41 -5.43 -18.68
CA ALA A 160 -1.85 -6.29 -19.79
C ALA A 160 -2.52 -7.60 -19.35
N GLY A 161 -2.69 -7.84 -18.03
CA GLY A 161 -3.26 -9.08 -17.50
C GLY A 161 -2.32 -10.29 -17.55
N CYS A 162 -1.09 -10.13 -18.03
CA CYS A 162 -0.08 -11.19 -18.12
C CYS A 162 0.74 -11.24 -16.81
N GLU A 163 1.17 -12.46 -16.44
CA GLU A 163 2.09 -12.64 -15.30
C GLU A 163 3.42 -11.91 -15.54
N LEU A 164 3.93 -11.28 -14.50
CA LEU A 164 5.22 -10.61 -14.54
C LEU A 164 6.34 -11.62 -14.36
N THR A 165 7.30 -11.60 -15.26
CA THR A 165 8.50 -12.43 -15.19
C THR A 165 9.64 -11.61 -14.58
N PRO A 166 10.25 -12.05 -13.47
CA PRO A 166 11.39 -11.37 -12.88
C PRO A 166 12.49 -11.10 -13.91
N TRP A 167 13.08 -9.91 -13.88
CA TRP A 167 14.16 -9.46 -14.76
C TRP A 167 13.79 -9.31 -16.27
N VAL A 168 12.54 -9.60 -16.64
CA VAL A 168 12.04 -9.53 -18.02
C VAL A 168 10.92 -8.50 -18.16
N SER A 169 9.97 -8.53 -17.23
CA SER A 169 8.82 -7.63 -17.24
C SER A 169 9.16 -6.27 -16.63
N MET A 170 8.59 -5.23 -17.20
CA MET A 170 8.72 -3.85 -16.72
C MET A 170 7.33 -3.25 -16.53
N ALA A 171 7.11 -2.58 -15.40
CA ALA A 171 5.91 -1.80 -15.19
C ALA A 171 5.96 -0.54 -16.07
N VAL A 172 4.91 -0.29 -16.83
CA VAL A 172 4.78 0.87 -17.70
C VAL A 172 3.42 1.54 -17.51
N ASP A 173 3.39 2.86 -17.63
CA ASP A 173 2.14 3.60 -17.78
C ASP A 173 1.70 3.54 -19.24
N PRO A 174 0.56 2.90 -19.57
CA PRO A 174 0.11 2.74 -20.97
C PRO A 174 -0.24 4.08 -21.65
N ARG A 175 -0.41 5.15 -20.85
CA ARG A 175 -0.59 6.52 -21.38
C ARG A 175 0.72 7.13 -21.89
N VAL A 176 1.87 6.60 -21.45
CA VAL A 176 3.21 7.08 -21.81
C VAL A 176 3.88 6.12 -22.78
N LEU A 177 3.74 4.82 -22.54
CA LEU A 177 4.28 3.76 -23.38
C LEU A 177 3.13 2.85 -23.83
N PRO A 178 2.65 2.94 -25.08
CA PRO A 178 1.60 2.07 -25.58
C PRO A 178 2.05 0.60 -25.46
N LEU A 179 1.16 -0.23 -24.94
CA LEU A 179 1.34 -1.68 -25.01
C LEU A 179 1.20 -2.08 -26.48
N GLY A 180 2.29 -2.61 -27.06
CA GLY A 180 2.35 -3.01 -28.47
C GLY A 180 1.38 -4.15 -28.82
#